data_c5e1ba8ca9e1ea1d3af39185fac09ec5
#
_entry.id   c5e1ba8ca9e1ea1d3af39185fac09ec5
#
_cell.length_a   1.000
_cell.length_b   1.000
_cell.length_c   1.000
_cell.angle_alpha   90.00
_cell.angle_beta   90.00
_cell.angle_gamma   90.00
#
_symmetry.space_group_name_H-M   'P 1'
#
loop_
_entity.id
_entity.type
_entity.pdbx_description
1 polymer ?
#
loop_
_entity_poly.entity_id
_entity_poly.type
_entity_poly.pdbx_seq_one_letter_code
_entity_poly.pdbx_strand_id
1 'polypeptide(L)'
;KRIFCDQKLTKIAHNLSFDYKVLKRLGITPKGRYSCTKILSWLIDENTPNGLKEAVDWYLPDFSGYDYHVDFSKDVDHDLYEYLAIDAHVTLCLYCIFIKELSKDQALYVAFRNIYMPSLFVLAEMEWGGCYVDKNYLDEESVKIDNLITQRVNEIQEMPEVQGWVISKNKELVAEAIQELTDKIATRKLKFTNPDDRYILDWTDKIKKYKSGELYCIDSCDVNSPKILAELLYTKNGFNFPNPMREDKGAKGKKKVESNSTDKDALNDIDHPIGQKLRAIRTLEKMNGTYYKGVSDLVIDGKVYANFNQTGAVTARLCVAGDTLVHTTIGEIPIKELVDHKMSCDVITHKGRPKKIINWWNKGEEQMYEVVTESGSTVKCTLNHIF
;
A
#
# COMPACT_ATOMS: atom_id res chain seq x y z
N LYS A 1 -12.89 -19.44 -28.74
CA LYS A 1 -14.13 -18.67 -28.81
C LYS A 1 -15.38 -19.52 -28.50
N ARG A 2 -15.56 -20.73 -29.11
CA ARG A 2 -16.72 -21.61 -28.89
C ARG A 2 -16.98 -21.89 -27.40
N ILE A 3 -15.97 -22.37 -26.65
CA ILE A 3 -16.12 -22.76 -25.23
C ILE A 3 -16.55 -21.55 -24.36
N PHE A 4 -15.87 -20.41 -24.52
CA PHE A 4 -16.15 -19.24 -23.68
C PHE A 4 -17.51 -18.59 -23.98
N CYS A 5 -18.06 -18.78 -25.18
CA CYS A 5 -19.36 -18.26 -25.57
C CYS A 5 -20.51 -19.26 -25.37
N ASP A 6 -20.24 -20.51 -24.99
CA ASP A 6 -21.25 -21.50 -24.74
C ASP A 6 -21.96 -21.25 -23.40
N GLN A 7 -23.27 -21.03 -23.46
CA GLN A 7 -24.09 -20.73 -22.28
C GLN A 7 -24.33 -21.94 -21.39
N LYS A 8 -24.17 -23.16 -21.91
CA LYS A 8 -24.40 -24.41 -21.18
C LYS A 8 -23.23 -24.80 -20.30
N LEU A 9 -22.02 -24.36 -20.66
CA LEU A 9 -20.81 -24.69 -19.93
C LEU A 9 -20.59 -23.72 -18.78
N THR A 10 -20.22 -24.23 -17.62
CA THR A 10 -19.70 -23.44 -16.51
C THR A 10 -18.20 -23.29 -16.69
N LYS A 11 -17.70 -22.07 -16.70
CA LYS A 11 -16.27 -21.76 -16.76
C LYS A 11 -15.77 -21.48 -15.36
N ILE A 12 -14.65 -22.10 -15.02
CA ILE A 12 -14.06 -22.02 -13.70
C ILE A 12 -12.66 -21.45 -13.86
N ALA A 13 -12.30 -20.47 -13.05
CA ALA A 13 -10.96 -19.92 -13.00
C ALA A 13 -10.59 -19.53 -11.57
N HIS A 14 -9.30 -19.41 -11.31
CA HIS A 14 -8.78 -18.78 -10.09
C HIS A 14 -8.41 -17.34 -10.42
N ASN A 15 -8.92 -16.35 -9.64
CA ASN A 15 -8.76 -14.93 -9.97
C ASN A 15 -9.36 -14.53 -11.33
N LEU A 16 -10.58 -14.94 -11.56
CA LEU A 16 -11.31 -14.82 -12.82
C LEU A 16 -11.35 -13.42 -13.44
N SER A 17 -11.19 -12.35 -12.65
CA SER A 17 -11.11 -10.97 -13.16
C SER A 17 -9.95 -10.82 -14.16
N PHE A 18 -8.82 -11.48 -13.91
CA PHE A 18 -7.68 -11.48 -14.81
C PHE A 18 -8.03 -12.16 -16.16
N ASP A 19 -8.54 -13.38 -16.09
CA ASP A 19 -8.91 -14.15 -17.31
C ASP A 19 -9.98 -13.43 -18.12
N TYR A 20 -10.94 -12.81 -17.44
CA TYR A 20 -11.98 -12.02 -18.09
C TYR A 20 -11.39 -10.87 -18.93
N LYS A 21 -10.44 -10.12 -18.37
CA LYS A 21 -9.75 -9.02 -19.08
C LYS A 21 -8.93 -9.54 -20.27
N VAL A 22 -8.24 -10.68 -20.13
CA VAL A 22 -7.53 -11.33 -21.24
C VAL A 22 -8.48 -11.72 -22.36
N LEU A 23 -9.61 -12.36 -22.03
CA LEU A 23 -10.64 -12.72 -23.03
C LEU A 23 -11.19 -11.49 -23.76
N LYS A 24 -11.43 -10.42 -23.02
CA LYS A 24 -11.91 -9.15 -23.58
C LYS A 24 -10.89 -8.56 -24.55
N ARG A 25 -9.58 -8.58 -24.21
CA ARG A 25 -8.49 -8.16 -25.10
C ARG A 25 -8.43 -8.96 -26.40
N LEU A 26 -8.82 -10.24 -26.35
CA LEU A 26 -8.92 -11.12 -27.53
C LEU A 26 -10.23 -10.94 -28.31
N GLY A 27 -11.08 -9.96 -27.95
CA GLY A 27 -12.38 -9.74 -28.57
C GLY A 27 -13.38 -10.88 -28.30
N ILE A 28 -13.24 -11.56 -27.16
CA ILE A 28 -14.14 -12.62 -26.72
C ILE A 28 -15.02 -12.09 -25.59
N THR A 29 -16.31 -11.94 -25.83
CA THR A 29 -17.29 -11.64 -24.78
C THR A 29 -17.77 -12.95 -24.17
N PRO A 30 -17.37 -13.27 -22.95
CA PRO A 30 -17.73 -14.52 -22.32
C PRO A 30 -19.24 -14.56 -21.98
N LYS A 31 -19.85 -15.74 -22.15
CA LYS A 31 -21.28 -15.97 -21.88
C LYS A 31 -21.49 -17.19 -20.98
N GLY A 32 -22.64 -17.26 -20.33
CA GLY A 32 -23.04 -18.38 -19.49
C GLY A 32 -22.63 -18.25 -18.04
N ARG A 33 -22.38 -19.38 -17.36
CA ARG A 33 -22.05 -19.41 -15.94
C ARG A 33 -20.55 -19.35 -15.72
N TYR A 34 -20.16 -18.65 -14.67
CA TYR A 34 -18.77 -18.53 -14.25
C TYR A 34 -18.65 -18.78 -12.75
N SER A 35 -17.49 -19.26 -12.33
CA SER A 35 -17.14 -19.44 -10.92
C SER A 35 -15.67 -19.12 -10.69
N CYS A 36 -15.39 -18.36 -9.64
CA CYS A 36 -14.05 -17.97 -9.23
C CYS A 36 -13.65 -18.72 -7.95
N THR A 37 -12.65 -19.58 -8.01
CA THR A 37 -12.20 -20.38 -6.85
C THR A 37 -11.56 -19.52 -5.78
N LYS A 38 -10.96 -18.37 -6.14
CA LYS A 38 -10.43 -17.38 -5.17
C LYS A 38 -11.54 -16.79 -4.29
N ILE A 39 -12.67 -16.42 -4.88
CA ILE A 39 -13.82 -15.92 -4.11
C ILE A 39 -14.46 -17.04 -3.28
N LEU A 40 -14.54 -18.26 -3.81
CA LEU A 40 -15.05 -19.42 -3.07
C LEU A 40 -14.19 -19.72 -1.84
N SER A 41 -12.86 -19.79 -1.99
CA SER A 41 -11.93 -19.99 -0.89
C SER A 41 -12.10 -18.94 0.21
N TRP A 42 -12.13 -17.68 -0.18
CA TRP A 42 -12.30 -16.56 0.75
C TRP A 42 -13.65 -16.57 1.47
N LEU A 43 -14.73 -16.96 0.81
CA LEU A 43 -16.05 -17.08 1.46
C LEU A 43 -16.12 -18.23 2.47
N ILE A 44 -15.31 -19.26 2.29
CA ILE A 44 -15.25 -20.40 3.21
C ILE A 44 -14.44 -20.01 4.46
N ASP A 45 -13.28 -19.35 4.26
CA ASP A 45 -12.45 -18.84 5.34
C ASP A 45 -11.67 -17.61 4.88
N GLU A 46 -12.10 -16.45 5.34
CA GLU A 46 -11.52 -15.16 5.02
C GLU A 46 -10.14 -14.92 5.66
N ASN A 47 -9.74 -15.75 6.62
CA ASN A 47 -8.46 -15.63 7.33
C ASN A 47 -7.34 -16.43 6.68
N THR A 48 -7.66 -17.35 5.76
CA THR A 48 -6.65 -18.12 5.04
C THR A 48 -6.19 -17.40 3.78
N PRO A 49 -4.90 -17.56 3.39
CA PRO A 49 -4.43 -17.10 2.10
C PRO A 49 -5.27 -17.70 0.96
N ASN A 50 -5.69 -16.86 0.02
CA ASN A 50 -6.60 -17.25 -1.05
C ASN A 50 -5.94 -17.26 -2.44
N GLY A 51 -4.63 -17.37 -2.51
CA GLY A 51 -3.87 -17.64 -3.74
C GLY A 51 -4.04 -19.09 -4.19
N LEU A 52 -3.78 -19.37 -5.49
CA LEU A 52 -3.95 -20.72 -6.03
C LEU A 52 -3.01 -21.72 -5.38
N LYS A 53 -1.73 -21.34 -5.22
CA LYS A 53 -0.70 -22.22 -4.67
C LYS A 53 -0.96 -22.56 -3.21
N GLU A 54 -1.29 -21.54 -2.42
CA GLU A 54 -1.65 -21.71 -1.02
C GLU A 54 -2.89 -22.60 -0.86
N ALA A 55 -3.90 -22.41 -1.72
CA ALA A 55 -5.08 -23.27 -1.70
C ALA A 55 -4.75 -24.71 -2.10
N VAL A 56 -3.83 -24.93 -3.06
CA VAL A 56 -3.35 -26.27 -3.42
C VAL A 56 -2.62 -26.91 -2.23
N ASP A 57 -1.72 -26.21 -1.58
CA ASP A 57 -0.98 -26.73 -0.43
C ASP A 57 -1.90 -27.20 0.72
N TRP A 58 -3.00 -26.49 0.93
CA TRP A 58 -3.96 -26.81 1.98
C TRP A 58 -4.94 -27.93 1.61
N TYR A 59 -5.46 -27.93 0.38
CA TYR A 59 -6.58 -28.80 -0.01
C TYR A 59 -6.18 -29.93 -0.96
N LEU A 60 -5.02 -29.82 -1.61
CA LEU A 60 -4.53 -30.79 -2.60
C LEU A 60 -3.02 -31.02 -2.42
N PRO A 61 -2.55 -31.49 -1.24
CA PRO A 61 -1.14 -31.57 -0.90
C PRO A 61 -0.33 -32.45 -1.87
N ASP A 62 -0.95 -33.40 -2.56
CA ASP A 62 -0.29 -34.23 -3.59
C ASP A 62 0.22 -33.41 -4.80
N PHE A 63 -0.31 -32.21 -4.98
CA PHE A 63 0.11 -31.27 -6.03
C PHE A 63 0.98 -30.13 -5.48
N SER A 64 1.35 -30.14 -4.19
CA SER A 64 2.18 -29.06 -3.61
C SER A 64 3.51 -28.93 -4.34
N GLY A 65 3.91 -27.69 -4.65
CA GLY A 65 5.21 -27.41 -5.28
C GLY A 65 5.33 -27.75 -6.76
N TYR A 66 4.23 -27.99 -7.46
CA TYR A 66 4.25 -28.31 -8.90
C TYR A 66 4.81 -27.19 -9.80
N ASP A 67 4.97 -25.96 -9.30
CA ASP A 67 5.53 -24.79 -9.98
C ASP A 67 7.03 -24.55 -9.73
N TYR A 68 7.69 -25.33 -8.87
CA TYR A 68 9.08 -25.11 -8.48
C TYR A 68 10.10 -25.30 -9.62
N HIS A 69 9.71 -25.96 -10.69
CA HIS A 69 10.59 -26.25 -11.84
C HIS A 69 10.37 -25.32 -13.03
N VAL A 70 9.38 -24.41 -12.96
CA VAL A 70 9.02 -23.55 -14.07
C VAL A 70 9.82 -22.26 -14.03
N ASP A 71 10.62 -22.02 -15.07
CA ASP A 71 11.34 -20.78 -15.27
C ASP A 71 10.57 -19.86 -16.23
N PHE A 72 9.80 -18.93 -15.68
CA PHE A 72 8.99 -17.98 -16.44
C PHE A 72 9.79 -16.96 -17.26
N SER A 73 11.10 -16.93 -17.14
CA SER A 73 11.98 -16.06 -17.95
C SER A 73 12.36 -16.66 -19.31
N LYS A 74 12.12 -17.96 -19.50
CA LYS A 74 12.40 -18.68 -20.73
C LYS A 74 11.24 -18.62 -21.72
N ASP A 75 11.57 -18.95 -22.97
CA ASP A 75 10.56 -19.18 -24.01
C ASP A 75 9.61 -20.32 -23.64
N VAL A 76 8.44 -20.33 -24.29
CA VAL A 76 7.39 -21.34 -24.06
C VAL A 76 7.96 -22.73 -24.34
N ASP A 77 8.04 -23.56 -23.30
CA ASP A 77 8.56 -24.93 -23.35
C ASP A 77 7.55 -25.97 -22.82
N HIS A 78 7.98 -27.23 -22.76
CA HIS A 78 7.14 -28.31 -22.25
C HIS A 78 6.74 -28.11 -20.79
N ASP A 79 7.66 -27.62 -19.96
CA ASP A 79 7.44 -27.45 -18.52
C ASP A 79 6.34 -26.39 -18.27
N LEU A 80 6.31 -25.34 -19.08
CA LEU A 80 5.26 -24.33 -19.02
C LEU A 80 3.89 -24.92 -19.43
N TYR A 81 3.83 -25.78 -20.45
CA TYR A 81 2.55 -26.44 -20.82
C TYR A 81 2.08 -27.40 -19.74
N GLU A 82 2.96 -28.16 -19.12
CA GLU A 82 2.63 -29.06 -18.02
C GLU A 82 2.11 -28.26 -16.82
N TYR A 83 2.81 -27.20 -16.45
CA TYR A 83 2.38 -26.26 -15.41
C TYR A 83 0.98 -25.71 -15.66
N LEU A 84 0.69 -25.22 -16.87
CA LEU A 84 -0.63 -24.68 -17.22
C LEU A 84 -1.72 -25.75 -17.17
N ALA A 85 -1.40 -27.00 -17.56
CA ALA A 85 -2.33 -28.12 -17.47
C ALA A 85 -2.65 -28.49 -16.02
N ILE A 86 -1.63 -28.49 -15.14
CA ILE A 86 -1.80 -28.71 -13.70
C ILE A 86 -2.61 -27.56 -13.07
N ASP A 87 -2.30 -26.30 -13.40
CA ASP A 87 -3.07 -25.13 -12.92
C ASP A 87 -4.57 -25.26 -13.23
N ALA A 88 -4.90 -25.68 -14.45
CA ALA A 88 -6.29 -25.90 -14.86
C ALA A 88 -6.93 -27.07 -14.09
N HIS A 89 -6.20 -28.16 -13.91
CA HIS A 89 -6.67 -29.35 -13.19
C HIS A 89 -6.93 -29.06 -11.71
N VAL A 90 -5.96 -28.49 -11.00
CA VAL A 90 -6.09 -28.17 -9.57
C VAL A 90 -7.18 -27.12 -9.33
N THR A 91 -7.34 -26.16 -10.25
CA THR A 91 -8.45 -25.19 -10.18
C THR A 91 -9.80 -25.86 -10.24
N LEU A 92 -9.97 -26.89 -11.09
CA LEU A 92 -11.22 -27.69 -11.15
C LEU A 92 -11.40 -28.51 -9.89
N CYS A 93 -10.37 -29.16 -9.38
CA CYS A 93 -10.44 -29.94 -8.12
C CYS A 93 -10.83 -29.03 -6.94
N LEU A 94 -10.18 -27.87 -6.79
CA LEU A 94 -10.53 -26.88 -5.77
C LEU A 94 -11.97 -26.39 -5.90
N TYR A 95 -12.44 -26.15 -7.12
CA TYR A 95 -13.84 -25.80 -7.34
C TYR A 95 -14.81 -26.86 -6.79
N CYS A 96 -14.55 -28.13 -7.08
CA CYS A 96 -15.40 -29.23 -6.59
C CYS A 96 -15.43 -29.31 -5.06
N ILE A 97 -14.28 -29.09 -4.41
CA ILE A 97 -14.18 -29.04 -2.95
C ILE A 97 -14.95 -27.84 -2.40
N PHE A 98 -14.62 -26.65 -2.89
CA PHE A 98 -15.16 -25.40 -2.35
C PHE A 98 -16.67 -25.25 -2.58
N ILE A 99 -17.17 -25.61 -3.76
CA ILE A 99 -18.62 -25.49 -4.03
C ILE A 99 -19.44 -26.44 -3.16
N LYS A 100 -18.90 -27.64 -2.87
CA LYS A 100 -19.51 -28.59 -1.96
C LYS A 100 -19.53 -28.05 -0.52
N GLU A 101 -18.44 -27.44 -0.08
CA GLU A 101 -18.36 -26.84 1.26
C GLU A 101 -19.30 -25.65 1.38
N LEU A 102 -19.23 -24.71 0.44
CA LEU A 102 -20.08 -23.51 0.43
C LEU A 102 -21.58 -23.85 0.36
N SER A 103 -21.95 -24.95 -0.31
CA SER A 103 -23.34 -25.36 -0.44
C SER A 103 -24.00 -25.81 0.87
N LYS A 104 -23.22 -26.07 1.92
CA LYS A 104 -23.72 -26.35 3.27
C LYS A 104 -24.33 -25.10 3.92
N ASP A 105 -23.90 -23.91 3.54
CA ASP A 105 -24.49 -22.64 3.94
C ASP A 105 -25.23 -22.01 2.76
N GLN A 106 -26.56 -22.11 2.78
CA GLN A 106 -27.41 -21.59 1.71
C GLN A 106 -27.31 -20.07 1.56
N ALA A 107 -27.06 -19.32 2.65
CA ALA A 107 -26.94 -17.87 2.60
C ALA A 107 -25.64 -17.46 1.89
N LEU A 108 -24.51 -18.08 2.23
CA LEU A 108 -23.23 -17.86 1.56
C LEU A 108 -23.27 -18.28 0.09
N TYR A 109 -23.90 -19.43 -0.23
CA TYR A 109 -24.07 -19.87 -1.61
C TYR A 109 -24.87 -18.86 -2.45
N VAL A 110 -25.97 -18.33 -1.90
CA VAL A 110 -26.79 -17.29 -2.55
C VAL A 110 -26.00 -16.00 -2.71
N ALA A 111 -25.24 -15.60 -1.69
CA ALA A 111 -24.37 -14.42 -1.76
C ALA A 111 -23.28 -14.58 -2.85
N PHE A 112 -22.62 -15.74 -2.89
CA PHE A 112 -21.66 -16.05 -3.95
C PHE A 112 -22.25 -15.86 -5.35
N ARG A 113 -23.43 -16.46 -5.60
CA ARG A 113 -24.07 -16.45 -6.92
C ARG A 113 -24.67 -15.12 -7.31
N ASN A 114 -25.26 -14.38 -6.37
CA ASN A 114 -26.08 -13.22 -6.67
C ASN A 114 -25.38 -11.88 -6.34
N ILE A 115 -24.27 -11.91 -5.60
CA ILE A 115 -23.52 -10.70 -5.21
C ILE A 115 -22.09 -10.78 -5.73
N TYR A 116 -21.29 -11.73 -5.23
CA TYR A 116 -19.84 -11.75 -5.50
C TYR A 116 -19.51 -12.04 -6.97
N MET A 117 -20.16 -13.01 -7.59
CA MET A 117 -19.91 -13.33 -8.99
C MET A 117 -20.36 -12.23 -9.97
N PRO A 118 -21.56 -11.63 -9.83
CA PRO A 118 -21.92 -10.49 -10.66
C PRO A 118 -21.03 -9.25 -10.44
N SER A 119 -20.68 -8.94 -9.18
CA SER A 119 -19.82 -7.78 -8.88
C SER A 119 -18.41 -7.95 -9.45
N LEU A 120 -17.85 -9.16 -9.50
CA LEU A 120 -16.55 -9.42 -10.14
C LEU A 120 -16.50 -8.88 -11.58
N PHE A 121 -17.55 -9.13 -12.37
CA PHE A 121 -17.60 -8.67 -13.75
C PHE A 121 -17.74 -7.14 -13.85
N VAL A 122 -18.53 -6.53 -12.97
CA VAL A 122 -18.66 -5.07 -12.91
C VAL A 122 -17.32 -4.44 -12.57
N LEU A 123 -16.64 -4.95 -11.54
CA LEU A 123 -15.32 -4.45 -11.15
C LEU A 123 -14.28 -4.67 -12.25
N ALA A 124 -14.29 -5.84 -12.92
CA ALA A 124 -13.39 -6.09 -14.04
C ALA A 124 -13.64 -5.15 -15.23
N GLU A 125 -14.90 -4.76 -15.48
CA GLU A 125 -15.22 -3.72 -16.49
C GLU A 125 -14.73 -2.35 -16.07
N MET A 126 -14.84 -1.98 -14.80
CA MET A 126 -14.30 -0.71 -14.26
C MET A 126 -12.77 -0.70 -14.37
N GLU A 127 -12.09 -1.80 -13.99
CA GLU A 127 -10.65 -1.97 -14.16
C GLU A 127 -10.22 -1.84 -15.62
N TRP A 128 -10.98 -2.41 -16.54
CA TRP A 128 -10.71 -2.33 -17.97
C TRP A 128 -10.93 -0.92 -18.55
N GLY A 129 -11.98 -0.24 -18.10
CA GLY A 129 -12.33 1.12 -18.54
C GLY A 129 -11.33 2.17 -18.08
N GLY A 130 -10.77 1.96 -16.90
CA GLY A 130 -9.93 2.93 -16.20
C GLY A 130 -10.71 4.18 -15.77
N CYS A 131 -10.05 5.04 -15.00
CA CYS A 131 -10.58 6.32 -14.56
C CYS A 131 -9.78 7.45 -15.22
N TYR A 132 -10.47 8.44 -15.77
CA TYR A 132 -9.81 9.65 -16.29
C TYR A 132 -9.20 10.46 -15.15
N VAL A 133 -7.98 10.94 -15.37
CA VAL A 133 -7.23 11.74 -14.41
C VAL A 133 -6.59 12.91 -15.15
N ASP A 134 -6.74 14.09 -14.61
CA ASP A 134 -6.02 15.27 -15.08
C ASP A 134 -4.57 15.22 -14.56
N LYS A 135 -3.69 14.69 -15.42
CA LYS A 135 -2.27 14.55 -15.10
C LYS A 135 -1.61 15.90 -14.86
N ASN A 136 -1.97 16.93 -15.60
CA ASN A 136 -1.35 18.25 -15.45
C ASN A 136 -1.68 18.84 -14.08
N TYR A 137 -2.92 18.70 -13.64
CA TYR A 137 -3.33 19.11 -12.30
C TYR A 137 -2.53 18.37 -11.22
N LEU A 138 -2.36 17.04 -11.34
CA LEU A 138 -1.59 16.26 -10.38
C LEU A 138 -0.13 16.71 -10.32
N ASP A 139 0.50 16.94 -11.47
CA ASP A 139 1.91 17.37 -11.56
C ASP A 139 2.09 18.79 -10.98
N GLU A 140 1.17 19.73 -11.25
CA GLU A 140 1.20 21.07 -10.69
C GLU A 140 1.03 21.07 -9.17
N GLU A 141 0.08 20.31 -8.64
CA GLU A 141 -0.14 20.20 -7.19
C GLU A 141 1.03 19.48 -6.51
N SER A 142 1.62 18.46 -7.15
CA SER A 142 2.82 17.79 -6.65
C SER A 142 3.97 18.79 -6.43
N VAL A 143 4.23 19.68 -7.39
CA VAL A 143 5.26 20.72 -7.27
C VAL A 143 4.95 21.69 -6.13
N LYS A 144 3.69 22.11 -5.96
CA LYS A 144 3.29 22.99 -4.84
C LYS A 144 3.54 22.33 -3.49
N ILE A 145 3.22 21.03 -3.38
CA ILE A 145 3.44 20.27 -2.16
C ILE A 145 4.94 20.10 -1.88
N ASP A 146 5.77 19.81 -2.89
CA ASP A 146 7.22 19.70 -2.73
C ASP A 146 7.83 21.02 -2.23
N ASN A 147 7.37 22.15 -2.76
CA ASN A 147 7.77 23.47 -2.28
C ASN A 147 7.37 23.71 -0.82
N LEU A 148 6.15 23.28 -0.44
CA LEU A 148 5.66 23.39 0.93
C LEU A 148 6.46 22.48 1.90
N ILE A 149 6.79 21.26 1.48
CA ILE A 149 7.66 20.36 2.25
C ILE A 149 9.03 21.02 2.46
N THR A 150 9.63 21.54 1.40
CA THR A 150 10.92 22.23 1.46
C THR A 150 10.88 23.40 2.43
N GLN A 151 9.82 24.22 2.36
CA GLN A 151 9.63 25.32 3.31
C GLN A 151 9.55 24.82 4.75
N ARG A 152 8.76 23.77 5.02
CA ARG A 152 8.62 23.20 6.37
C ARG A 152 9.90 22.58 6.90
N VAL A 153 10.68 21.93 6.02
CA VAL A 153 11.99 21.39 6.37
C VAL A 153 12.94 22.54 6.76
N ASN A 154 12.98 23.62 5.96
CA ASN A 154 13.79 24.78 6.26
C ASN A 154 13.41 25.42 7.61
N GLU A 155 12.11 25.54 7.92
CA GLU A 155 11.65 26.03 9.23
C GLU A 155 12.16 25.17 10.40
N ILE A 156 12.37 23.86 10.20
CA ILE A 156 12.98 22.99 11.21
C ILE A 156 14.48 23.22 11.27
N GLN A 157 15.17 23.34 10.13
CA GLN A 157 16.61 23.60 10.10
C GLN A 157 17.00 24.93 10.77
N GLU A 158 16.12 25.92 10.72
CA GLU A 158 16.32 27.23 11.36
C GLU A 158 16.11 27.23 12.88
N MET A 159 15.60 26.15 13.47
CA MET A 159 15.41 26.05 14.92
C MET A 159 16.77 26.02 15.62
N PRO A 160 16.99 26.85 16.69
CA PRO A 160 18.27 26.93 17.37
C PRO A 160 18.78 25.58 17.89
N GLU A 161 17.87 24.73 18.36
CA GLU A 161 18.20 23.41 18.91
C GLU A 161 18.71 22.48 17.77
N VAL A 162 18.10 22.57 16.58
CA VAL A 162 18.52 21.80 15.39
C VAL A 162 19.88 22.25 14.90
N GLN A 163 20.09 23.56 14.82
CA GLN A 163 21.41 24.14 14.46
C GLN A 163 22.51 23.74 15.45
N GLY A 164 22.20 23.81 16.75
CA GLY A 164 23.11 23.37 17.81
C GLY A 164 23.46 21.89 17.67
N TRP A 165 22.49 21.06 17.38
CA TRP A 165 22.70 19.64 17.16
C TRP A 165 23.56 19.37 15.91
N VAL A 166 23.28 20.03 14.76
CA VAL A 166 24.09 19.92 13.53
C VAL A 166 25.55 20.27 13.78
N ILE A 167 25.80 21.36 14.50
CA ILE A 167 27.19 21.79 14.86
C ILE A 167 27.86 20.72 15.73
N SER A 168 27.16 20.20 16.74
CA SER A 168 27.70 19.19 17.66
C SER A 168 27.98 17.88 16.92
N LYS A 169 27.03 17.43 16.10
CA LYS A 169 27.15 16.19 15.32
C LYS A 169 28.25 16.28 14.26
N ASN A 170 28.36 17.43 13.62
CA ASN A 170 29.44 17.67 12.65
C ASN A 170 30.83 17.60 13.29
N LYS A 171 31.03 18.15 14.50
CA LYS A 171 32.28 18.02 15.25
C LYS A 171 32.63 16.55 15.53
N GLU A 172 31.67 15.75 15.93
CA GLU A 172 31.84 14.31 16.18
C GLU A 172 32.25 13.58 14.89
N LEU A 173 31.48 13.75 13.80
CA LEU A 173 31.72 13.08 12.52
C LEU A 173 33.06 13.53 11.87
N VAL A 174 33.40 14.78 11.99
CA VAL A 174 34.71 15.31 11.52
C VAL A 174 35.88 14.69 12.31
N ALA A 175 35.74 14.53 13.61
CA ALA A 175 36.77 13.87 14.42
C ALA A 175 36.93 12.38 14.00
N GLU A 176 35.82 11.65 13.79
CA GLU A 176 35.84 10.27 13.29
C GLU A 176 36.48 10.20 11.89
N ALA A 177 36.08 11.08 10.97
CA ALA A 177 36.64 11.12 9.61
C ALA A 177 38.14 11.40 9.60
N ILE A 178 38.63 12.32 10.44
CA ILE A 178 40.06 12.61 10.59
C ILE A 178 40.77 11.37 11.12
N GLN A 179 40.23 10.69 12.12
CA GLN A 179 40.83 9.47 12.66
C GLN A 179 40.92 8.38 11.61
N GLU A 180 39.81 8.11 10.88
CA GLU A 180 39.79 7.12 9.82
C GLU A 180 40.80 7.40 8.70
N LEU A 181 40.90 8.66 8.26
CA LEU A 181 41.89 9.07 7.25
C LEU A 181 43.33 8.93 7.77
N THR A 182 43.57 9.24 9.03
CA THR A 182 44.87 9.08 9.68
C THR A 182 45.30 7.61 9.71
N ASP A 183 44.38 6.71 10.07
CA ASP A 183 44.62 5.27 10.11
C ASP A 183 44.86 4.69 8.71
N LYS A 184 44.11 5.18 7.71
CA LYS A 184 44.33 4.84 6.28
C LYS A 184 45.74 5.28 5.83
N ILE A 185 46.19 6.49 6.16
CA ILE A 185 47.51 6.98 5.86
C ILE A 185 48.58 6.12 6.52
N ALA A 186 48.44 5.80 7.81
CA ALA A 186 49.37 4.93 8.53
C ALA A 186 49.48 3.55 7.91
N THR A 187 48.35 2.91 7.61
CA THR A 187 48.30 1.60 6.94
C THR A 187 48.93 1.61 5.56
N ARG A 188 48.75 2.70 4.79
CA ARG A 188 49.28 2.82 3.44
C ARG A 188 50.77 3.03 3.45
N LYS A 189 51.29 3.86 4.37
CA LYS A 189 52.74 4.10 4.58
C LYS A 189 53.50 2.80 4.95
N LEU A 190 52.88 1.86 5.63
CA LEU A 190 53.46 0.56 5.93
C LEU A 190 53.61 -0.33 4.67
N LYS A 191 52.75 -0.13 3.67
CA LYS A 191 52.76 -0.93 2.44
C LYS A 191 53.54 -0.29 1.29
N PHE A 192 53.63 1.03 1.26
CA PHE A 192 54.22 1.80 0.16
C PHE A 192 55.16 2.89 0.71
N THR A 193 56.40 2.89 0.20
CA THR A 193 57.46 3.81 0.64
C THR A 193 57.56 5.07 -0.19
N ASN A 194 56.65 5.27 -1.18
CA ASN A 194 56.68 6.46 -2.03
C ASN A 194 56.16 7.70 -1.25
N PRO A 195 56.98 8.76 -1.05
CA PRO A 195 56.55 9.96 -0.35
C PRO A 195 55.51 10.78 -1.13
N ASP A 196 55.45 10.64 -2.46
CA ASP A 196 54.49 11.33 -3.35
C ASP A 196 53.27 10.47 -3.68
N ASP A 197 52.89 9.53 -2.81
CA ASP A 197 51.71 8.71 -3.01
C ASP A 197 50.45 9.59 -3.05
N ARG A 198 49.80 9.62 -4.21
CA ARG A 198 48.64 10.46 -4.50
C ARG A 198 47.51 10.32 -3.47
N TYR A 199 47.29 9.14 -2.94
CA TYR A 199 46.25 8.90 -1.95
C TYR A 199 46.61 9.50 -0.59
N ILE A 200 47.89 9.41 -0.20
CA ILE A 200 48.39 10.01 1.06
C ILE A 200 48.26 11.53 0.99
N LEU A 201 48.60 12.12 -0.14
CA LEU A 201 48.49 13.57 -0.37
C LEU A 201 47.02 14.00 -0.34
N ASP A 202 46.12 13.33 -1.02
CA ASP A 202 44.68 13.62 -1.02
C ASP A 202 44.08 13.52 0.38
N TRP A 203 44.37 12.43 1.11
CA TRP A 203 43.85 12.26 2.47
C TRP A 203 44.42 13.31 3.45
N THR A 204 45.68 13.69 3.28
CA THR A 204 46.30 14.73 4.09
C THR A 204 45.69 16.11 3.81
N ASP A 205 45.35 16.40 2.55
CA ASP A 205 44.66 17.63 2.17
C ASP A 205 43.24 17.68 2.75
N LYS A 206 42.49 16.56 2.69
CA LYS A 206 41.19 16.44 3.32
C LYS A 206 41.22 16.66 4.81
N ILE A 207 42.18 16.08 5.51
CA ILE A 207 42.38 16.32 6.96
C ILE A 207 42.62 17.81 7.25
N LYS A 208 43.42 18.50 6.42
CA LYS A 208 43.62 19.94 6.55
C LYS A 208 42.35 20.73 6.39
N LYS A 209 41.52 20.40 5.36
CA LYS A 209 40.26 21.06 5.09
C LYS A 209 39.23 20.81 6.21
N TYR A 210 39.20 19.62 6.80
CA TYR A 210 38.39 19.37 7.99
C TYR A 210 38.84 20.22 9.20
N LYS A 211 40.14 20.33 9.43
CA LYS A 211 40.68 21.09 10.53
C LYS A 211 40.51 22.61 10.35
N SER A 212 40.56 23.12 9.12
CA SER A 212 40.31 24.54 8.82
C SER A 212 38.81 24.91 8.82
N GLY A 213 37.91 23.93 8.83
CA GLY A 213 36.46 24.17 8.72
C GLY A 213 35.99 24.45 7.29
N GLU A 214 36.84 24.19 6.29
CA GLU A 214 36.47 24.28 4.87
C GLU A 214 35.65 23.09 4.40
N LEU A 215 35.70 21.95 5.13
CA LEU A 215 34.98 20.73 4.83
C LEU A 215 34.12 20.29 6.02
N TYR A 216 32.87 19.91 5.75
CA TYR A 216 31.91 19.43 6.72
C TYR A 216 31.48 18.01 6.37
N CYS A 217 31.03 17.24 7.37
CA CYS A 217 30.41 15.92 7.16
C CYS A 217 28.91 16.02 6.92
N ILE A 218 28.26 16.98 7.60
CA ILE A 218 26.83 17.30 7.41
C ILE A 218 26.66 18.83 7.46
N ASP A 219 25.69 19.33 6.72
CA ASP A 219 25.27 20.74 6.68
C ASP A 219 23.86 20.97 7.22
N SER A 220 23.07 19.88 7.34
CA SER A 220 21.69 19.93 7.77
C SER A 220 21.28 18.61 8.47
N CYS A 221 20.15 18.65 9.17
CA CYS A 221 19.54 17.47 9.77
C CYS A 221 18.60 16.78 8.76
N ASP A 222 18.87 15.54 8.38
CA ASP A 222 17.95 14.75 7.58
C ASP A 222 16.75 14.29 8.41
N VAL A 223 15.65 15.04 8.28
CA VAL A 223 14.39 14.78 9.00
C VAL A 223 13.67 13.50 8.54
N ASN A 224 14.07 12.94 7.38
CA ASN A 224 13.49 11.72 6.82
C ASN A 224 14.23 10.46 7.27
N SER A 225 15.44 10.60 7.79
CA SER A 225 16.18 9.48 8.37
C SER A 225 15.67 9.17 9.80
N PRO A 226 15.04 8.03 10.06
CA PRO A 226 14.54 7.68 11.39
C PRO A 226 15.65 7.67 12.45
N LYS A 227 16.87 7.25 12.06
CA LYS A 227 18.05 7.20 12.95
C LYS A 227 18.51 8.60 13.35
N ILE A 228 18.69 9.48 12.37
CA ILE A 228 19.13 10.87 12.60
C ILE A 228 18.07 11.63 13.40
N LEU A 229 16.81 11.46 13.03
CA LEU A 229 15.71 12.11 13.73
C LEU A 229 15.57 11.63 15.18
N ALA A 230 15.73 10.33 15.46
CA ALA A 230 15.73 9.81 16.81
C ALA A 230 16.90 10.39 17.65
N GLU A 231 18.08 10.53 17.04
CA GLU A 231 19.23 11.13 17.70
C GLU A 231 18.97 12.61 18.03
N LEU A 232 18.39 13.37 17.09
CA LEU A 232 17.99 14.77 17.33
C LEU A 232 16.96 14.90 18.45
N LEU A 233 15.94 14.03 18.48
CA LEU A 233 14.82 14.16 19.41
C LEU A 233 15.15 13.68 20.82
N TYR A 234 15.88 12.56 20.97
CA TYR A 234 15.96 11.84 22.24
C TYR A 234 17.35 11.95 22.91
N THR A 235 18.37 12.54 22.28
CA THR A 235 19.67 12.67 22.91
C THR A 235 19.90 14.05 23.54
N LYS A 236 20.85 14.14 24.47
CA LYS A 236 21.23 15.38 25.17
C LYS A 236 21.79 16.45 24.24
N ASN A 237 22.34 16.07 23.10
CA ASN A 237 22.88 17.01 22.12
C ASN A 237 21.78 17.63 21.23
N GLY A 238 20.55 17.11 21.27
CA GLY A 238 19.37 17.63 20.60
C GLY A 238 18.32 18.12 21.60
N PHE A 239 17.06 17.74 21.38
CA PHE A 239 15.94 18.17 22.23
C PHE A 239 15.85 17.45 23.57
N ASN A 240 16.48 16.27 23.70
CA ASN A 240 16.48 15.47 24.92
C ASN A 240 15.07 15.11 25.45
N PHE A 241 14.12 14.84 24.54
CA PHE A 241 12.80 14.35 24.95
C PHE A 241 12.91 12.92 25.52
N PRO A 242 11.97 12.53 26.39
CA PRO A 242 11.89 11.16 26.87
C PRO A 242 11.64 10.19 25.71
N ASN A 243 12.30 9.05 25.75
CA ASN A 243 12.08 8.01 24.74
C ASN A 243 10.65 7.47 24.83
N PRO A 244 9.95 7.25 23.70
CA PRO A 244 8.61 6.70 23.70
C PRO A 244 8.61 5.26 24.19
N MET A 245 7.60 4.91 24.99
CA MET A 245 7.39 3.54 25.46
C MET A 245 6.57 2.74 24.45
N ARG A 246 7.09 1.63 23.98
CA ARG A 246 6.45 0.75 22.98
C ARG A 246 6.30 -0.68 23.51
N GLU A 247 5.30 -1.39 22.99
CA GLU A 247 5.15 -2.82 23.29
C GLU A 247 6.30 -3.61 22.66
N ASP A 248 6.96 -4.44 23.47
CA ASP A 248 7.98 -5.38 23.00
C ASP A 248 7.31 -6.50 22.20
N LYS A 249 7.54 -6.53 20.89
CA LYS A 249 6.97 -7.55 19.99
C LYS A 249 7.56 -8.94 20.18
N GLY A 250 8.68 -9.06 20.90
CA GLY A 250 9.38 -10.33 21.20
C GLY A 250 9.01 -10.95 22.53
N ALA A 251 8.35 -10.23 23.44
CA ALA A 251 8.03 -10.71 24.78
C ALA A 251 6.67 -11.41 24.81
N LYS A 252 6.61 -12.58 25.48
CA LYS A 252 5.33 -13.19 25.84
C LYS A 252 4.66 -12.34 26.93
N GLY A 253 3.76 -11.45 26.52
CA GLY A 253 3.03 -10.50 27.36
C GLY A 253 3.19 -9.06 26.89
N LYS A 254 2.28 -8.16 27.32
CA LYS A 254 2.29 -6.73 26.96
C LYS A 254 3.33 -5.96 27.81
N LYS A 255 4.62 -6.20 27.55
CA LYS A 255 5.69 -5.46 28.22
C LYS A 255 6.05 -4.24 27.37
N LYS A 256 6.02 -3.04 27.97
CA LYS A 256 6.48 -1.81 27.34
C LYS A 256 7.97 -1.63 27.56
N VAL A 257 8.69 -1.26 26.52
CA VAL A 257 10.13 -0.94 26.55
C VAL A 257 10.38 0.43 25.94
N GLU A 258 11.46 1.07 26.33
CA GLU A 258 11.93 2.28 25.67
C GLU A 258 12.27 2.01 24.21
N SER A 259 11.93 2.94 23.35
CA SER A 259 12.11 2.83 21.90
C SER A 259 12.65 4.12 21.34
N ASN A 260 13.46 4.04 20.30
CA ASN A 260 13.87 5.19 19.49
C ASN A 260 12.90 5.44 18.32
N SER A 261 11.64 5.01 18.44
CA SER A 261 10.64 5.20 17.39
C SER A 261 10.38 6.68 17.14
N THR A 262 10.29 7.02 15.87
CA THR A 262 9.88 8.34 15.39
C THR A 262 8.58 8.24 14.59
N ASP A 263 7.77 7.20 14.81
CA ASP A 263 6.48 7.01 14.15
C ASP A 263 5.46 8.10 14.54
N LYS A 264 4.27 8.03 13.93
CA LYS A 264 3.20 9.01 14.14
C LYS A 264 2.85 9.14 15.63
N ASP A 265 2.77 8.02 16.35
CA ASP A 265 2.38 8.00 17.75
C ASP A 265 3.48 8.58 18.64
N ALA A 266 4.75 8.25 18.36
CA ALA A 266 5.90 8.84 19.07
C ALA A 266 5.96 10.36 18.89
N LEU A 267 5.70 10.85 17.67
CA LEU A 267 5.66 12.29 17.40
C LEU A 267 4.41 12.99 18.00
N ASN A 268 3.32 12.25 18.25
CA ASN A 268 2.15 12.79 18.96
C ASN A 268 2.42 13.03 20.45
N ASP A 269 3.28 12.20 21.04
CA ASP A 269 3.64 12.30 22.45
C ASP A 269 4.59 13.48 22.74
N ILE A 270 5.15 14.14 21.70
CA ILE A 270 6.06 15.28 21.84
C ILE A 270 5.26 16.59 21.93
N ASP A 271 5.17 17.15 23.13
CA ASP A 271 4.55 18.48 23.38
C ASP A 271 5.54 19.61 23.05
N HIS A 272 5.90 19.72 21.77
CA HIS A 272 6.80 20.76 21.26
C HIS A 272 6.46 21.05 19.77
N PRO A 273 6.68 22.30 19.28
CA PRO A 273 6.39 22.66 17.88
C PRO A 273 7.06 21.75 16.85
N ILE A 274 8.23 21.18 17.14
CA ILE A 274 8.92 20.26 16.22
C ILE A 274 8.08 19.00 15.96
N GLY A 275 7.40 18.44 16.97
CA GLY A 275 6.54 17.28 16.80
C GLY A 275 5.41 17.54 15.80
N GLN A 276 4.79 18.72 15.87
CA GLN A 276 3.74 19.14 14.92
C GLN A 276 4.29 19.36 13.53
N LYS A 277 5.45 20.04 13.39
CA LYS A 277 6.09 20.27 12.09
C LYS A 277 6.50 18.98 11.39
N LEU A 278 7.10 18.03 12.10
CA LEU A 278 7.46 16.72 11.55
C LEU A 278 6.25 15.91 11.08
N ARG A 279 5.15 15.92 11.85
CA ARG A 279 3.90 15.26 11.42
C ARG A 279 3.31 15.90 10.17
N ALA A 280 3.33 17.24 10.08
CA ALA A 280 2.86 17.95 8.91
C ALA A 280 3.69 17.59 7.66
N ILE A 281 5.03 17.54 7.76
CA ILE A 281 5.92 17.11 6.68
C ILE A 281 5.56 15.70 6.23
N ARG A 282 5.49 14.73 7.14
CA ARG A 282 5.15 13.32 6.78
C ARG A 282 3.79 13.17 6.16
N THR A 283 2.82 13.98 6.58
CA THR A 283 1.49 14.00 5.95
C THR A 283 1.57 14.50 4.52
N LEU A 284 2.32 15.58 4.27
CA LEU A 284 2.54 16.14 2.94
C LEU A 284 3.32 15.16 2.05
N GLU A 285 4.38 14.54 2.56
CA GLU A 285 5.17 13.54 1.83
C GLU A 285 4.33 12.33 1.42
N LYS A 286 3.53 11.80 2.37
CA LYS A 286 2.59 10.70 2.05
C LYS A 286 1.57 11.15 1.01
N MET A 287 1.02 12.34 1.16
CA MET A 287 0.05 12.89 0.23
C MET A 287 0.65 13.03 -1.17
N ASN A 288 1.83 13.62 -1.29
CA ASN A 288 2.51 13.77 -2.57
C ASN A 288 2.94 12.42 -3.16
N GLY A 289 3.70 11.64 -2.42
CA GLY A 289 4.26 10.38 -2.91
C GLY A 289 3.22 9.32 -3.26
N THR A 290 2.10 9.27 -2.51
CA THR A 290 1.08 8.23 -2.74
C THR A 290 0.02 8.68 -3.73
N TYR A 291 -0.44 9.95 -3.65
CA TYR A 291 -1.66 10.38 -4.35
C TYR A 291 -1.41 11.29 -5.54
N TYR A 292 -0.54 12.28 -5.41
CA TYR A 292 -0.28 13.16 -6.55
C TYR A 292 0.75 12.54 -7.50
N LYS A 293 1.98 12.42 -7.08
CA LYS A 293 3.07 11.87 -7.89
C LYS A 293 2.86 10.38 -8.19
N GLY A 294 2.52 9.59 -7.16
CA GLY A 294 2.28 8.15 -7.33
C GLY A 294 1.13 7.84 -8.30
N VAL A 295 0.04 8.63 -8.28
CA VAL A 295 -1.05 8.46 -9.24
C VAL A 295 -0.65 9.01 -10.61
N SER A 296 0.02 10.17 -10.68
CA SER A 296 0.50 10.76 -11.94
C SER A 296 1.42 9.81 -12.71
N ASP A 297 2.30 9.08 -12.00
CA ASP A 297 3.22 8.10 -12.60
C ASP A 297 2.50 6.88 -13.21
N LEU A 298 1.26 6.61 -12.77
CA LEU A 298 0.42 5.51 -13.27
C LEU A 298 -0.49 5.90 -14.43
N VAL A 299 -0.52 7.17 -14.82
CA VAL A 299 -1.40 7.64 -15.90
C VAL A 299 -0.92 7.14 -17.26
N ILE A 300 -1.78 6.40 -17.96
CA ILE A 300 -1.59 5.93 -19.33
C ILE A 300 -2.74 6.48 -20.17
N ASP A 301 -2.44 7.26 -21.20
CA ASP A 301 -3.42 7.88 -22.11
C ASP A 301 -4.54 8.65 -21.37
N GLY A 302 -4.15 9.41 -20.32
CA GLY A 302 -5.07 10.19 -19.48
C GLY A 302 -5.92 9.37 -18.52
N LYS A 303 -5.61 8.10 -18.31
CA LYS A 303 -6.35 7.21 -17.41
C LYS A 303 -5.44 6.50 -16.43
N VAL A 304 -6.00 6.15 -15.27
CA VAL A 304 -5.41 5.23 -14.30
C VAL A 304 -6.25 3.96 -14.26
N TYR A 305 -5.58 2.81 -14.21
CA TYR A 305 -6.21 1.49 -14.16
C TYR A 305 -6.01 0.87 -12.78
N ALA A 306 -7.06 0.89 -12.00
CA ALA A 306 -7.06 0.30 -10.66
C ALA A 306 -7.22 -1.22 -10.69
N ASN A 307 -6.97 -1.86 -9.56
CA ASN A 307 -7.27 -3.29 -9.36
C ASN A 307 -8.16 -3.44 -8.13
N PHE A 308 -9.39 -3.95 -8.30
CA PHE A 308 -10.35 -4.14 -7.23
C PHE A 308 -10.19 -5.51 -6.59
N ASN A 309 -9.64 -5.55 -5.39
CA ASN A 309 -9.48 -6.81 -4.67
C ASN A 309 -10.70 -7.12 -3.79
N GLN A 310 -11.64 -7.92 -4.31
CA GLN A 310 -12.85 -8.34 -3.58
C GLN A 310 -12.57 -9.18 -2.34
N THR A 311 -11.41 -9.82 -2.28
CA THR A 311 -10.99 -10.72 -1.19
C THR A 311 -9.91 -10.11 -0.30
N GLY A 312 -9.63 -8.79 -0.46
CA GLY A 312 -8.55 -8.10 0.24
C GLY A 312 -8.89 -7.69 1.68
N ALA A 313 -10.14 -7.75 2.08
CA ALA A 313 -10.58 -7.41 3.42
C ALA A 313 -11.58 -8.45 3.94
N VAL A 314 -11.41 -8.87 5.20
CA VAL A 314 -12.29 -9.83 5.89
C VAL A 314 -13.78 -9.49 5.73
N THR A 315 -14.12 -8.23 5.56
CA THR A 315 -15.49 -7.74 5.49
C THR A 315 -15.97 -7.41 4.09
N ALA A 316 -15.21 -7.72 3.05
CA ALA A 316 -15.52 -7.40 1.63
C ALA A 316 -15.93 -5.93 1.39
N ARG A 317 -15.40 -4.99 2.18
CA ARG A 317 -15.87 -3.59 2.15
C ARG A 317 -15.24 -2.79 1.02
N LEU A 318 -16.13 -2.16 0.27
CA LEU A 318 -15.82 -0.96 -0.50
C LEU A 318 -16.36 0.21 0.33
N CYS A 319 -15.49 1.10 0.84
CA CYS A 319 -15.91 2.21 1.67
C CYS A 319 -16.53 3.32 0.83
N VAL A 320 -17.61 3.95 1.31
CA VAL A 320 -18.28 5.08 0.67
C VAL A 320 -18.33 6.28 1.62
N ALA A 321 -18.46 7.50 1.06
CA ALA A 321 -18.58 8.73 1.81
C ALA A 321 -19.87 8.78 2.64
N GLY A 322 -19.84 9.51 3.77
CA GLY A 322 -21.01 9.65 4.64
C GLY A 322 -22.19 10.36 3.97
N ASP A 323 -21.94 11.22 2.97
CA ASP A 323 -22.96 11.91 2.19
C ASP A 323 -23.44 11.11 0.96
N THR A 324 -22.91 9.90 0.74
CA THR A 324 -23.41 9.00 -0.31
C THR A 324 -24.88 8.69 -0.06
N LEU A 325 -25.72 9.00 -1.06
CA LEU A 325 -27.14 8.75 -0.99
C LEU A 325 -27.47 7.27 -1.12
N VAL A 326 -28.22 6.77 -0.18
CA VAL A 326 -28.76 5.40 -0.17
C VAL A 326 -30.26 5.48 -0.50
N HIS A 327 -30.67 4.79 -1.56
CA HIS A 327 -32.10 4.67 -1.88
C HIS A 327 -32.80 3.77 -0.87
N THR A 328 -33.75 4.33 -0.14
CA THR A 328 -34.51 3.61 0.88
C THR A 328 -36.00 3.63 0.56
N THR A 329 -36.78 2.84 1.28
CA THR A 329 -38.25 2.86 1.17
C THR A 329 -38.89 4.17 1.62
N ILE A 330 -38.15 5.04 2.30
CA ILE A 330 -38.62 6.34 2.80
C ILE A 330 -37.92 7.52 2.09
N GLY A 331 -37.19 7.26 1.01
CA GLY A 331 -36.50 8.28 0.20
C GLY A 331 -34.99 8.05 0.10
N GLU A 332 -34.30 8.98 -0.55
CA GLU A 332 -32.85 9.02 -0.62
C GLU A 332 -32.27 9.65 0.65
N ILE A 333 -31.45 8.90 1.39
CA ILE A 333 -30.92 9.33 2.68
C ILE A 333 -29.40 9.17 2.66
N PRO A 334 -28.62 10.17 3.10
CA PRO A 334 -27.18 10.03 3.26
C PRO A 334 -26.84 8.84 4.17
N ILE A 335 -25.86 8.03 3.79
CA ILE A 335 -25.49 6.83 4.57
C ILE A 335 -25.06 7.19 5.99
N LYS A 336 -24.47 8.37 6.19
CA LYS A 336 -24.12 8.87 7.53
C LYS A 336 -25.34 9.01 8.43
N GLU A 337 -26.44 9.58 7.94
CA GLU A 337 -27.68 9.71 8.70
C GLU A 337 -28.27 8.35 9.06
N LEU A 338 -28.26 7.40 8.09
CA LEU A 338 -28.70 6.03 8.35
C LEU A 338 -27.91 5.37 9.48
N VAL A 339 -26.58 5.61 9.51
CA VAL A 339 -25.66 5.00 10.48
C VAL A 339 -25.74 5.72 11.83
N ASP A 340 -25.66 7.05 11.87
CA ASP A 340 -25.61 7.83 13.11
C ASP A 340 -26.92 7.71 13.91
N HIS A 341 -28.05 7.68 13.20
CA HIS A 341 -29.38 7.55 13.82
C HIS A 341 -29.87 6.10 13.90
N LYS A 342 -29.08 5.11 13.41
CA LYS A 342 -29.46 3.68 13.36
C LYS A 342 -30.87 3.49 12.80
N MET A 343 -31.18 4.19 11.70
CA MET A 343 -32.53 4.24 11.14
C MET A 343 -33.00 2.87 10.70
N SER A 344 -34.19 2.48 11.15
CA SER A 344 -34.84 1.23 10.78
C SER A 344 -35.69 1.45 9.51
N CYS A 345 -35.07 1.31 8.35
CA CYS A 345 -35.75 1.34 7.06
C CYS A 345 -35.19 0.25 6.15
N ASP A 346 -35.88 -0.02 5.03
CA ASP A 346 -35.39 -0.96 4.02
C ASP A 346 -34.61 -0.20 2.92
N VAL A 347 -33.51 -0.76 2.46
CA VAL A 347 -32.72 -0.24 1.34
C VAL A 347 -33.25 -0.84 0.04
N ILE A 348 -33.42 -0.01 -0.98
CA ILE A 348 -33.86 -0.45 -2.31
C ILE A 348 -32.66 -1.01 -3.07
N THR A 349 -32.71 -2.29 -3.42
CA THR A 349 -31.65 -2.96 -4.18
C THR A 349 -31.70 -2.56 -5.66
N HIS A 350 -30.63 -2.88 -6.41
CA HIS A 350 -30.54 -2.72 -7.88
C HIS A 350 -31.68 -3.40 -8.66
N LYS A 351 -32.45 -4.31 -8.05
CA LYS A 351 -33.65 -4.96 -8.61
C LYS A 351 -34.94 -4.27 -8.19
N GLY A 352 -34.87 -3.09 -7.58
CA GLY A 352 -36.02 -2.35 -7.08
C GLY A 352 -36.73 -3.02 -5.88
N ARG A 353 -36.11 -4.00 -5.22
CA ARG A 353 -36.71 -4.72 -4.09
C ARG A 353 -36.18 -4.18 -2.76
N PRO A 354 -37.04 -3.96 -1.77
CA PRO A 354 -36.62 -3.55 -0.44
C PRO A 354 -35.92 -4.68 0.30
N LYS A 355 -34.87 -4.34 1.08
CA LYS A 355 -34.13 -5.22 1.97
C LYS A 355 -33.79 -4.51 3.26
N LYS A 356 -34.02 -5.17 4.38
CA LYS A 356 -33.72 -4.63 5.72
C LYS A 356 -32.24 -4.32 5.88
N ILE A 357 -31.93 -3.19 6.54
CA ILE A 357 -30.62 -2.92 7.07
C ILE A 357 -30.39 -3.86 8.26
N ILE A 358 -29.32 -4.64 8.23
CA ILE A 358 -29.01 -5.64 9.25
C ILE A 358 -28.18 -5.02 10.37
N ASN A 359 -27.26 -4.10 10.03
CA ASN A 359 -26.38 -3.45 10.98
C ASN A 359 -25.82 -2.13 10.45
N TRP A 360 -25.27 -1.29 11.34
CA TRP A 360 -24.70 0.02 11.08
C TRP A 360 -23.30 0.08 11.68
N TRP A 361 -22.33 0.59 10.91
CA TRP A 361 -20.96 0.80 11.39
C TRP A 361 -20.48 2.18 10.99
N ASN A 362 -20.01 2.95 11.98
CA ASN A 362 -19.28 4.19 11.76
C ASN A 362 -17.78 3.91 11.95
N LYS A 363 -16.93 4.29 10.99
CA LYS A 363 -15.47 4.09 11.03
C LYS A 363 -14.70 5.33 11.50
N GLY A 364 -15.39 6.39 11.89
CA GLY A 364 -14.80 7.65 12.29
C GLY A 364 -14.64 8.62 11.11
N GLU A 365 -13.89 9.69 11.35
CA GLU A 365 -13.62 10.73 10.36
C GLU A 365 -12.37 10.37 9.55
N GLU A 366 -12.54 10.36 8.22
CA GLU A 366 -11.48 10.13 7.24
C GLU A 366 -11.55 11.24 6.18
N GLN A 367 -10.41 11.61 5.62
CA GLN A 367 -10.38 12.57 4.52
C GLN A 367 -11.01 11.96 3.27
N MET A 368 -11.96 12.68 2.69
CA MET A 368 -12.71 12.23 1.53
C MET A 368 -12.21 12.90 0.24
N TYR A 369 -12.30 12.17 -0.85
CA TYR A 369 -11.97 12.61 -2.19
C TYR A 369 -13.17 12.42 -3.09
N GLU A 370 -13.39 13.38 -3.99
CA GLU A 370 -14.46 13.31 -4.96
C GLU A 370 -13.91 12.83 -6.31
N VAL A 371 -14.44 11.71 -6.77
CA VAL A 371 -14.13 11.17 -8.11
C VAL A 371 -15.30 11.52 -9.02
N VAL A 372 -15.00 12.27 -10.09
CA VAL A 372 -15.98 12.67 -11.10
C VAL A 372 -15.80 11.80 -12.33
N THR A 373 -16.86 11.12 -12.75
CA THR A 373 -16.86 10.32 -13.98
C THR A 373 -17.08 11.21 -15.22
N GLU A 374 -16.70 10.73 -16.40
CA GLU A 374 -16.92 11.43 -17.68
C GLU A 374 -18.41 11.74 -17.93
N SER A 375 -19.32 10.92 -17.39
CA SER A 375 -20.77 11.13 -17.45
C SER A 375 -21.28 12.21 -16.48
N GLY A 376 -20.38 12.84 -15.69
CA GLY A 376 -20.73 13.83 -14.67
C GLY A 376 -21.23 13.23 -13.36
N SER A 377 -21.24 11.93 -13.21
CA SER A 377 -21.54 11.29 -11.93
C SER A 377 -20.38 11.44 -10.96
N THR A 378 -20.65 11.82 -9.72
CA THR A 378 -19.64 11.98 -8.68
C THR A 378 -19.75 10.87 -7.63
N VAL A 379 -18.60 10.37 -7.17
CA VAL A 379 -18.52 9.46 -6.02
C VAL A 379 -17.49 10.00 -5.05
N LYS A 380 -17.89 10.20 -3.81
CA LYS A 380 -16.97 10.55 -2.73
C LYS A 380 -16.55 9.30 -1.96
N CYS A 381 -15.27 9.14 -1.79
CA CYS A 381 -14.69 7.97 -1.13
C CYS A 381 -13.48 8.36 -0.28
N THR A 382 -13.12 7.49 0.66
CA THR A 382 -11.90 7.65 1.43
C THR A 382 -10.68 7.36 0.55
N LEU A 383 -9.54 7.91 0.95
CA LEU A 383 -8.26 7.73 0.26
C LEU A 383 -7.79 6.27 0.21
N ASN A 384 -8.25 5.44 1.15
CA ASN A 384 -8.01 3.99 1.18
C ASN A 384 -9.03 3.22 0.31
N HIS A 385 -9.89 3.94 -0.40
CA HIS A 385 -10.80 3.35 -1.37
C HIS A 385 -9.98 3.01 -2.61
N ILE A 386 -9.78 1.75 -2.83
CA ILE A 386 -9.09 1.25 -4.02
C ILE A 386 -10.11 1.30 -5.16
N PHE A 387 -9.91 2.25 -6.06
CA PHE A 387 -10.64 2.32 -7.32
C PHE A 387 -10.11 1.29 -8.29
#